data_f75beb0e1744420fadb0494eba4f2541
#
_entry.id   f75beb0e1744420fadb0494eba4f2541
#
_cell.length_a   1.000
_cell.length_b   1.000
_cell.length_c   1.000
_cell.angle_alpha   90.00
_cell.angle_beta   90.00
_cell.angle_gamma   90.00
#
_symmetry.space_group_name_H-M   'P 1'
#
loop_
_entity.id
_entity.type
_entity.pdbx_description
1 polymer ?
#
loop_
_entity_poly.entity_id
_entity_poly.type
_entity_poly.pdbx_seq_one_letter_code
_entity_poly.pdbx_strand_id
1 'polypeptide(L)'
;MITDDFMSRYEREYDYYQAVARLCGQQCETDLRNAGIRAIVTSRAKNHTRLREKIEQRHPDKDYQTVDAIYQDIIDLAGVRIALYFPGNIEEVDKYIKETFEVIKEKEFPPKPEKSEKTSKPQTSYEKRFSGYRARHYHVRLKTTYLSQHQKYYSKACIEIQVASVFMHAWAEVEHDMIYKPLSGELSEEEYAILDQINGLSITGEIAPEQLQKAVKLRVEKEGYRFSNQYEIAAYLDRKSVV
;
A
#
# COMPACT_ATOMS: atom_id res chain seq x y z
N MET A 1 8.54 -26.26 -16.71
CA MET A 1 7.18 -26.13 -16.11
C MET A 1 6.67 -24.71 -16.35
N ILE A 2 5.35 -24.50 -16.37
CA ILE A 2 4.74 -23.21 -16.71
C ILE A 2 5.24 -22.05 -15.81
N THR A 3 5.50 -22.32 -14.53
CA THR A 3 6.11 -21.36 -13.60
C THR A 3 7.51 -20.93 -14.06
N ASP A 4 8.34 -21.84 -14.56
CA ASP A 4 9.69 -21.52 -15.03
C ASP A 4 9.66 -20.70 -16.32
N ASP A 5 8.71 -20.99 -17.21
CA ASP A 5 8.50 -20.21 -18.44
C ASP A 5 8.07 -18.78 -18.12
N PHE A 6 7.14 -18.64 -17.15
CA PHE A 6 6.73 -17.33 -16.64
C PHE A 6 7.92 -16.58 -16.00
N MET A 7 8.67 -17.24 -15.11
CA MET A 7 9.80 -16.61 -14.42
C MET A 7 10.89 -16.17 -15.40
N SER A 8 11.18 -16.98 -16.43
CA SER A 8 12.14 -16.63 -17.49
C SER A 8 11.68 -15.44 -18.32
N ARG A 9 10.36 -15.30 -18.54
CA ARG A 9 9.78 -14.12 -19.21
C ARG A 9 9.83 -12.90 -18.31
N TYR A 10 9.43 -13.04 -17.05
CA TYR A 10 9.47 -11.95 -16.06
C TYR A 10 10.88 -11.41 -15.85
N GLU A 11 11.91 -12.25 -15.83
CA GLU A 11 13.31 -11.83 -15.71
C GLU A 11 13.73 -10.89 -16.85
N ARG A 12 13.30 -11.19 -18.09
CA ARG A 12 13.54 -10.30 -19.25
C ARG A 12 12.73 -9.00 -19.18
N GLU A 13 11.59 -9.02 -18.50
CA GLU A 13 10.68 -7.87 -18.34
C GLU A 13 10.92 -7.11 -17.02
N TYR A 14 11.86 -7.55 -16.16
CA TYR A 14 12.08 -6.98 -14.83
C TYR A 14 12.35 -5.47 -14.87
N ASP A 15 13.24 -5.03 -15.75
CA ASP A 15 13.58 -3.61 -15.90
C ASP A 15 12.38 -2.77 -16.38
N TYR A 16 11.49 -3.36 -17.16
CA TYR A 16 10.24 -2.72 -17.55
C TYR A 16 9.36 -2.45 -16.34
N TYR A 17 9.11 -3.45 -15.49
CA TYR A 17 8.31 -3.26 -14.27
C TYR A 17 8.99 -2.36 -13.24
N GLN A 18 10.31 -2.41 -13.16
CA GLN A 18 11.08 -1.52 -12.30
C GLN A 18 10.96 -0.04 -12.76
N ALA A 19 11.03 0.20 -14.06
CA ALA A 19 10.86 1.54 -14.63
C ALA A 19 9.43 2.07 -14.42
N VAL A 20 8.42 1.23 -14.64
CA VAL A 20 7.00 1.55 -14.39
C VAL A 20 6.77 1.92 -12.93
N ALA A 21 7.23 1.10 -11.99
CA ALA A 21 7.11 1.36 -10.55
C ALA A 21 7.78 2.68 -10.17
N ARG A 22 9.00 2.93 -10.68
CA ARG A 22 9.75 4.17 -10.44
C ARG A 22 9.02 5.40 -10.96
N LEU A 23 8.49 5.38 -12.19
CA LEU A 23 7.74 6.50 -12.76
C LEU A 23 6.50 6.83 -11.93
N CYS A 24 5.72 5.81 -11.54
CA CYS A 24 4.57 5.96 -10.69
C CYS A 24 4.97 6.52 -9.30
N GLY A 25 6.02 5.97 -8.69
CA GLY A 25 6.52 6.42 -7.39
C GLY A 25 7.00 7.87 -7.40
N GLN A 26 7.76 8.27 -8.43
CA GLN A 26 8.23 9.65 -8.60
C GLN A 26 7.07 10.64 -8.78
N GLN A 27 6.04 10.26 -9.55
CA GLN A 27 4.82 11.06 -9.70
C GLN A 27 4.14 11.23 -8.34
N CYS A 28 3.90 10.13 -7.62
CA CYS A 28 3.29 10.19 -6.28
C CYS A 28 4.11 11.05 -5.32
N GLU A 29 5.43 10.87 -5.25
CA GLU A 29 6.29 11.64 -4.35
C GLU A 29 6.25 13.13 -4.63
N THR A 30 6.31 13.50 -5.91
CA THR A 30 6.30 14.91 -6.33
C THR A 30 4.96 15.56 -6.03
N ASP A 31 3.85 14.92 -6.40
CA ASP A 31 2.52 15.50 -6.25
C ASP A 31 2.09 15.59 -4.79
N LEU A 32 2.35 14.55 -3.98
CA LEU A 32 2.05 14.58 -2.55
C LEU A 32 2.87 15.65 -1.82
N ARG A 33 4.15 15.82 -2.19
CA ARG A 33 4.98 16.90 -1.64
C ARG A 33 4.42 18.27 -2.00
N ASN A 34 4.00 18.47 -3.25
CA ASN A 34 3.41 19.74 -3.70
C ASN A 34 2.07 20.03 -3.01
N ALA A 35 1.29 18.99 -2.70
CA ALA A 35 0.07 19.10 -1.91
C ALA A 35 0.31 19.27 -0.40
N GLY A 36 1.59 19.29 0.06
CA GLY A 36 1.93 19.40 1.49
C GLY A 36 1.68 18.14 2.30
N ILE A 37 1.41 16.99 1.64
CA ILE A 37 1.18 15.70 2.28
C ILE A 37 2.53 15.04 2.58
N ARG A 38 2.80 14.79 3.86
CA ARG A 38 4.03 14.12 4.31
C ARG A 38 3.89 12.61 4.19
N ALA A 39 4.70 12.04 3.30
CA ALA A 39 4.73 10.60 3.06
C ALA A 39 6.14 10.12 2.71
N ILE A 40 6.41 8.84 2.95
CA ILE A 40 7.56 8.13 2.39
C ILE A 40 7.00 7.34 1.21
N VAL A 41 7.53 7.58 0.01
CA VAL A 41 7.14 6.85 -1.19
C VAL A 41 8.27 5.93 -1.59
N THR A 42 7.99 4.64 -1.73
CA THR A 42 8.92 3.64 -2.24
C THR A 42 8.31 2.89 -3.41
N SER A 43 9.16 2.48 -4.36
CA SER A 43 8.71 1.78 -5.56
C SER A 43 9.65 0.64 -5.93
N ARG A 44 9.10 -0.47 -6.40
CA ARG A 44 9.90 -1.63 -6.82
C ARG A 44 9.14 -2.53 -7.79
N ALA A 45 9.88 -3.24 -8.64
CA ALA A 45 9.38 -4.46 -9.25
C ALA A 45 9.29 -5.59 -8.19
N LYS A 46 8.45 -6.57 -8.41
CA LYS A 46 8.28 -7.69 -7.48
C LYS A 46 9.53 -8.55 -7.43
N ASN A 47 9.99 -8.90 -6.23
CA ASN A 47 11.14 -9.77 -6.04
C ASN A 47 10.91 -11.16 -6.65
N HIS A 48 11.90 -11.70 -7.38
CA HIS A 48 11.82 -12.97 -8.10
C HIS A 48 11.48 -14.16 -7.18
N THR A 49 12.13 -14.27 -6.02
CA THR A 49 11.90 -15.35 -5.07
C THR A 49 10.47 -15.31 -4.54
N ARG A 50 10.03 -14.12 -4.06
CA ARG A 50 8.66 -13.94 -3.55
C ARG A 50 7.59 -14.11 -4.64
N LEU A 51 7.92 -13.80 -5.89
CA LEU A 51 7.03 -14.00 -7.01
C LEU A 51 6.83 -15.49 -7.30
N ARG A 52 7.92 -16.26 -7.35
CA ARG A 52 7.88 -17.72 -7.53
C ARG A 52 7.08 -18.38 -6.42
N GLU A 53 7.37 -18.08 -5.16
CA GLU A 53 6.65 -18.60 -4.00
C GLU A 53 5.14 -18.33 -4.10
N LYS A 54 4.75 -17.11 -4.49
CA LYS A 54 3.35 -16.72 -4.65
C LYS A 54 2.63 -17.50 -5.76
N ILE A 55 3.32 -17.75 -6.88
CA ILE A 55 2.77 -18.55 -7.98
C ILE A 55 2.59 -20.00 -7.54
N GLU A 56 3.61 -20.58 -6.91
CA GLU A 56 3.59 -21.97 -6.43
C GLU A 56 2.49 -22.20 -5.38
N GLN A 57 2.29 -21.24 -4.46
CA GLN A 57 1.20 -21.30 -3.49
C GLN A 57 -0.19 -21.23 -4.12
N ARG A 58 -0.36 -20.46 -5.21
CA ARG A 58 -1.65 -20.31 -5.88
C ARG A 58 -1.95 -21.36 -6.92
N HIS A 59 -0.92 -21.99 -7.47
CA HIS A 59 -1.05 -22.94 -8.56
C HIS A 59 -2.01 -24.10 -8.26
N PRO A 60 -2.02 -24.72 -7.06
CA PRO A 60 -2.98 -25.78 -6.74
C PRO A 60 -4.44 -25.38 -6.86
N ASP A 61 -4.76 -24.14 -6.51
CA ASP A 61 -6.14 -23.61 -6.53
C ASP A 61 -6.54 -23.02 -7.89
N LYS A 62 -5.56 -22.46 -8.63
CA LYS A 62 -5.78 -21.71 -9.87
C LYS A 62 -5.54 -22.53 -11.13
N ASP A 63 -4.81 -23.64 -11.02
CA ASP A 63 -4.47 -24.55 -12.11
C ASP A 63 -4.03 -23.80 -13.39
N TYR A 64 -2.95 -23.01 -13.28
CA TYR A 64 -2.45 -22.21 -14.40
C TYR A 64 -2.05 -23.05 -15.59
N GLN A 65 -2.75 -22.92 -16.71
CA GLN A 65 -2.48 -23.64 -17.97
C GLN A 65 -1.62 -22.83 -18.94
N THR A 66 -1.55 -21.51 -18.77
CA THR A 66 -0.78 -20.60 -19.65
C THR A 66 -0.03 -19.55 -18.85
N VAL A 67 1.09 -19.06 -19.41
CA VAL A 67 1.85 -17.94 -18.84
C VAL A 67 0.97 -16.70 -18.71
N ASP A 68 0.09 -16.46 -19.67
CA ASP A 68 -0.81 -15.31 -19.65
C ASP A 68 -1.85 -15.40 -18.52
N ALA A 69 -2.27 -16.61 -18.12
CA ALA A 69 -3.14 -16.79 -16.96
C ALA A 69 -2.46 -16.34 -15.65
N ILE A 70 -1.15 -16.56 -15.53
CA ILE A 70 -0.36 -16.07 -14.39
C ILE A 70 -0.30 -14.54 -14.40
N TYR A 71 -0.05 -13.90 -15.56
CA TYR A 71 -0.06 -12.42 -15.68
C TYR A 71 -1.42 -11.80 -15.34
N GLN A 72 -2.52 -12.50 -15.63
CA GLN A 72 -3.86 -12.02 -15.28
C GLN A 72 -4.15 -12.11 -13.78
N ASP A 73 -3.62 -13.11 -13.08
CA ASP A 73 -3.81 -13.29 -11.64
C ASP A 73 -2.81 -12.48 -10.80
N ILE A 74 -1.54 -12.42 -11.23
CA ILE A 74 -0.46 -11.73 -10.54
C ILE A 74 -0.30 -10.31 -11.12
N ILE A 75 -1.11 -9.38 -10.65
CA ILE A 75 -1.14 -8.01 -11.17
C ILE A 75 -0.21 -7.03 -10.44
N ASP A 76 0.42 -7.46 -9.34
CA ASP A 76 1.33 -6.67 -8.50
C ASP A 76 2.80 -6.82 -8.89
N LEU A 77 3.10 -6.90 -10.21
CA LEU A 77 4.48 -7.00 -10.72
C LEU A 77 5.26 -5.70 -10.56
N ALA A 78 4.59 -4.55 -10.59
CA ALA A 78 5.09 -3.24 -10.23
C ALA A 78 4.35 -2.76 -8.99
N GLY A 79 5.07 -2.30 -7.97
CA GLY A 79 4.48 -1.86 -6.70
C GLY A 79 5.00 -0.50 -6.26
N VAL A 80 4.11 0.30 -5.68
CA VAL A 80 4.41 1.57 -5.01
C VAL A 80 3.80 1.52 -3.61
N ARG A 81 4.57 1.92 -2.61
CA ARG A 81 4.08 2.14 -1.24
C ARG A 81 4.08 3.62 -0.93
N ILE A 82 2.99 4.09 -0.37
CA ILE A 82 2.83 5.44 0.18
C ILE A 82 2.60 5.28 1.67
N ALA A 83 3.65 5.57 2.47
CA ALA A 83 3.59 5.50 3.92
C ALA A 83 3.37 6.90 4.50
N LEU A 84 2.14 7.16 4.95
CA LEU A 84 1.73 8.46 5.47
C LEU A 84 2.23 8.69 6.89
N TYR A 85 2.79 9.86 7.18
CA TYR A 85 3.10 10.27 8.56
C TYR A 85 1.83 10.57 9.36
N PHE A 86 0.79 11.06 8.68
CA PHE A 86 -0.50 11.37 9.30
C PHE A 86 -1.61 10.55 8.63
N PRO A 87 -2.20 9.59 9.34
CA PRO A 87 -3.26 8.72 8.80
C PRO A 87 -4.47 9.51 8.28
N GLY A 88 -4.75 10.68 8.84
CA GLY A 88 -5.84 11.57 8.42
C GLY A 88 -5.75 12.06 6.97
N ASN A 89 -4.58 11.96 6.31
CA ASN A 89 -4.42 12.34 4.90
C ASN A 89 -4.86 11.24 3.92
N ILE A 90 -5.33 10.08 4.40
CA ILE A 90 -5.65 8.95 3.51
C ILE A 90 -6.76 9.28 2.50
N GLU A 91 -7.73 10.13 2.88
CA GLU A 91 -8.82 10.53 2.00
C GLU A 91 -8.35 11.49 0.89
N GLU A 92 -7.41 12.40 1.21
CA GLU A 92 -6.81 13.30 0.23
C GLU A 92 -5.97 12.51 -0.79
N VAL A 93 -5.23 11.49 -0.31
CA VAL A 93 -4.44 10.59 -1.16
C VAL A 93 -5.35 9.72 -2.02
N ASP A 94 -6.49 9.24 -1.50
CA ASP A 94 -7.50 8.51 -2.26
C ASP A 94 -7.99 9.35 -3.45
N LYS A 95 -8.40 10.59 -3.19
CA LYS A 95 -8.84 11.52 -4.23
C LYS A 95 -7.74 11.75 -5.27
N TYR A 96 -6.52 12.04 -4.82
CA TYR A 96 -5.36 12.21 -5.69
C TYR A 96 -5.14 11.02 -6.62
N ILE A 97 -5.15 9.78 -6.09
CA ILE A 97 -4.94 8.57 -6.88
C ILE A 97 -6.02 8.43 -7.96
N LYS A 98 -7.29 8.65 -7.60
CA LYS A 98 -8.44 8.55 -8.53
C LYS A 98 -8.40 9.61 -9.63
N GLU A 99 -7.90 10.80 -9.33
CA GLU A 99 -7.77 11.89 -10.32
C GLU A 99 -6.55 11.69 -11.24
N THR A 100 -5.43 11.22 -10.69
CA THR A 100 -4.15 11.15 -11.41
C THR A 100 -4.01 9.88 -12.25
N PHE A 101 -4.47 8.74 -11.75
CA PHE A 101 -4.31 7.44 -12.39
C PHE A 101 -5.61 6.88 -12.97
N GLU A 102 -5.49 5.90 -13.87
CA GLU A 102 -6.62 5.05 -14.27
C GLU A 102 -6.78 3.93 -13.25
N VAL A 103 -7.76 4.05 -12.34
CA VAL A 103 -8.02 3.04 -11.30
C VAL A 103 -8.79 1.87 -11.88
N ILE A 104 -8.20 0.67 -11.84
CA ILE A 104 -8.80 -0.59 -12.32
C ILE A 104 -9.57 -1.27 -11.18
N LYS A 105 -8.98 -1.27 -9.97
CA LYS A 105 -9.53 -1.92 -8.78
C LYS A 105 -9.06 -1.23 -7.52
N GLU A 106 -9.93 -1.17 -6.54
CA GLU A 106 -9.66 -0.68 -5.19
C GLU A 106 -9.99 -1.77 -4.17
N LYS A 107 -9.18 -1.85 -3.10
CA LYS A 107 -9.43 -2.71 -1.94
C LYS A 107 -9.11 -1.93 -0.67
N GLU A 108 -9.99 -2.01 0.31
CA GLU A 108 -9.79 -1.44 1.65
C GLU A 108 -9.51 -2.57 2.65
N PHE A 109 -8.60 -2.33 3.58
CA PHE A 109 -8.25 -3.24 4.67
C PHE A 109 -8.46 -2.56 6.03
N PRO A 110 -9.13 -3.23 7.02
CA PRO A 110 -9.88 -4.47 6.82
C PRO A 110 -11.03 -4.27 5.83
N PRO A 111 -11.46 -5.29 5.12
CA PRO A 111 -12.60 -5.18 4.21
C PRO A 111 -13.84 -4.72 4.99
N LYS A 112 -14.62 -3.82 4.40
CA LYS A 112 -15.90 -3.41 4.99
C LYS A 112 -16.75 -4.67 5.20
N PRO A 113 -17.41 -4.83 6.37
CA PRO A 113 -18.22 -6.01 6.63
C PRO A 113 -19.37 -6.05 5.61
N GLU A 114 -19.22 -6.86 4.56
CA GLU A 114 -20.33 -7.27 3.72
C GLU A 114 -21.25 -8.16 4.56
N LYS A 115 -22.56 -7.87 4.52
CA LYS A 115 -23.55 -8.72 5.18
C LYS A 115 -23.42 -10.13 4.63
N SER A 116 -22.97 -11.06 5.50
CA SER A 116 -22.83 -12.49 5.27
C SER A 116 -21.71 -12.96 4.33
N GLU A 117 -20.53 -13.20 4.90
CA GLU A 117 -19.78 -14.41 4.60
C GLU A 117 -19.01 -14.83 5.85
N LYS A 118 -19.34 -16.03 6.34
CA LYS A 118 -18.56 -16.71 7.37
C LYS A 118 -17.24 -17.12 6.73
N THR A 119 -16.25 -16.22 6.77
CA THR A 119 -14.87 -16.61 6.46
C THR A 119 -14.44 -17.65 7.46
N SER A 120 -14.02 -18.81 6.95
CA SER A 120 -13.40 -19.85 7.73
C SER A 120 -12.24 -19.26 8.54
N LYS A 121 -12.42 -19.20 9.86
CA LYS A 121 -11.36 -18.74 10.78
C LYS A 121 -10.19 -19.72 10.65
N PRO A 122 -8.93 -19.22 10.57
CA PRO A 122 -7.79 -20.10 10.77
C PRO A 122 -7.91 -20.75 12.15
N GLN A 123 -7.61 -22.04 12.24
CA GLN A 123 -7.65 -22.86 13.46
C GLN A 123 -6.51 -22.49 14.42
N THR A 124 -6.42 -21.24 14.87
CA THR A 124 -5.53 -20.87 15.94
C THR A 124 -6.34 -20.69 17.22
N SER A 125 -5.88 -21.24 18.34
CA SER A 125 -6.52 -21.11 19.66
C SER A 125 -6.49 -19.67 20.17
N TYR A 126 -5.65 -18.79 19.57
CA TYR A 126 -5.48 -17.41 19.98
C TYR A 126 -6.51 -16.48 19.33
N GLU A 127 -7.25 -15.73 20.16
CA GLU A 127 -8.19 -14.71 19.70
C GLU A 127 -7.51 -13.33 19.68
N LYS A 128 -7.35 -12.76 18.46
CA LYS A 128 -6.77 -11.42 18.27
C LYS A 128 -7.63 -10.35 18.95
N ARG A 129 -7.00 -9.45 19.72
CA ARG A 129 -7.62 -8.33 20.43
C ARG A 129 -7.72 -7.06 19.57
N PHE A 130 -6.84 -6.91 18.60
CA PHE A 130 -6.72 -5.72 17.76
C PHE A 130 -7.08 -5.99 16.29
N SER A 131 -7.55 -4.94 15.59
CA SER A 131 -8.18 -5.06 14.26
C SER A 131 -7.22 -5.33 13.09
N GLY A 132 -5.91 -5.43 13.33
CA GLY A 132 -4.94 -5.75 12.28
C GLY A 132 -4.63 -4.59 11.32
N TYR A 133 -4.15 -4.94 10.13
CA TYR A 133 -3.67 -4.03 9.10
C TYR A 133 -4.76 -3.13 8.53
N ARG A 134 -4.47 -1.82 8.45
CA ARG A 134 -5.32 -0.81 7.82
C ARG A 134 -4.61 -0.18 6.65
N ALA A 135 -5.16 -0.36 5.46
CA ALA A 135 -4.60 0.19 4.23
C ALA A 135 -5.64 0.29 3.13
N ARG A 136 -5.32 1.06 2.09
CA ARG A 136 -6.02 1.03 0.80
C ARG A 136 -5.05 0.58 -0.28
N HIS A 137 -5.45 -0.38 -1.08
CA HIS A 137 -4.67 -0.88 -2.21
C HIS A 137 -5.40 -0.54 -3.50
N TYR A 138 -4.67 0.03 -4.44
CA TYR A 138 -5.18 0.40 -5.75
C TYR A 138 -4.41 -0.35 -6.82
N HIS A 139 -5.11 -0.95 -7.77
CA HIS A 139 -4.53 -1.39 -9.03
C HIS A 139 -4.79 -0.31 -10.06
N VAL A 140 -3.73 0.29 -10.58
CA VAL A 140 -3.81 1.45 -11.46
C VAL A 140 -2.98 1.28 -12.72
N ARG A 141 -3.26 2.11 -13.74
CA ARG A 141 -2.38 2.37 -14.88
C ARG A 141 -2.00 3.84 -14.94
N LEU A 142 -0.81 4.11 -15.48
CA LEU A 142 -0.38 5.47 -15.79
C LEU A 142 -1.23 6.03 -16.93
N LYS A 143 -1.82 7.22 -16.76
CA LYS A 143 -2.50 7.93 -17.85
C LYS A 143 -1.47 8.41 -18.87
N THR A 144 -1.73 8.22 -20.14
CA THR A 144 -0.82 8.60 -21.24
C THR A 144 -0.57 10.10 -21.32
N THR A 145 -1.45 10.92 -20.74
CA THR A 145 -1.33 12.39 -20.66
C THR A 145 -0.12 12.86 -19.84
N TYR A 146 0.34 12.06 -18.88
CA TYR A 146 1.50 12.36 -18.04
C TYR A 146 2.80 11.74 -18.54
N LEU A 147 2.75 11.01 -19.65
CA LEU A 147 3.89 10.27 -20.20
C LEU A 147 4.43 10.94 -21.46
N SER A 148 5.76 11.04 -21.55
CA SER A 148 6.43 11.40 -22.80
C SER A 148 6.16 10.34 -23.89
N GLN A 149 6.40 10.70 -25.17
CA GLN A 149 6.18 9.77 -26.28
C GLN A 149 6.91 8.44 -26.11
N HIS A 150 8.14 8.48 -25.58
CA HIS A 150 8.96 7.29 -25.32
C HIS A 150 8.49 6.48 -24.10
N GLN A 151 7.67 7.05 -23.24
CA GLN A 151 7.16 6.39 -22.01
C GLN A 151 5.75 5.82 -22.19
N LYS A 152 5.07 6.11 -23.31
CA LYS A 152 3.66 5.69 -23.51
C LYS A 152 3.45 4.18 -23.39
N TYR A 153 4.46 3.36 -23.71
CA TYR A 153 4.34 1.91 -23.59
C TYR A 153 4.22 1.43 -22.13
N TYR A 154 4.64 2.24 -21.17
CA TYR A 154 4.49 1.95 -19.73
C TYR A 154 3.03 2.03 -19.24
N SER A 155 2.16 2.74 -19.97
CA SER A 155 0.73 2.85 -19.60
C SER A 155 -0.03 1.52 -19.65
N LYS A 156 0.55 0.48 -20.27
CA LYS A 156 -0.07 -0.85 -20.36
C LYS A 156 0.07 -1.67 -19.09
N ALA A 157 1.08 -1.36 -18.27
CA ALA A 157 1.33 -2.10 -17.04
C ALA A 157 0.33 -1.76 -15.95
N CYS A 158 -0.08 -2.79 -15.20
CA CYS A 158 -0.79 -2.60 -13.95
C CYS A 158 0.22 -2.39 -12.81
N ILE A 159 -0.07 -1.44 -11.93
CA ILE A 159 0.74 -1.08 -10.76
C ILE A 159 -0.14 -1.23 -9.53
N GLU A 160 0.37 -1.86 -8.48
CA GLU A 160 -0.27 -1.84 -7.18
C GLU A 160 0.27 -0.66 -6.35
N ILE A 161 -0.61 0.29 -5.99
CA ILE A 161 -0.30 1.35 -5.03
C ILE A 161 -0.90 0.96 -3.68
N GLN A 162 -0.04 0.83 -2.66
CA GLN A 162 -0.42 0.52 -1.28
C GLN A 162 -0.30 1.78 -0.43
N VAL A 163 -1.42 2.26 0.11
CA VAL A 163 -1.49 3.45 0.97
C VAL A 163 -1.83 3.02 2.38
N ALA A 164 -0.94 3.32 3.31
CA ALA A 164 -1.15 3.12 4.74
C ALA A 164 -0.32 4.13 5.53
N SER A 165 -0.47 4.17 6.86
CA SER A 165 0.46 4.92 7.70
C SER A 165 1.84 4.26 7.77
N VAL A 166 2.85 5.01 8.21
CA VAL A 166 4.19 4.47 8.50
C VAL A 166 4.10 3.34 9.53
N PHE A 167 3.25 3.47 10.55
CA PHE A 167 3.05 2.45 11.59
C PHE A 167 2.43 1.17 11.01
N MET A 168 1.41 1.30 10.16
CA MET A 168 0.76 0.14 9.54
C MET A 168 1.66 -0.56 8.52
N HIS A 169 2.48 0.17 7.76
CA HIS A 169 3.46 -0.47 6.89
C HIS A 169 4.55 -1.21 7.69
N ALA A 170 5.03 -0.62 8.80
CA ALA A 170 5.99 -1.30 9.68
C ALA A 170 5.38 -2.56 10.29
N TRP A 171 4.15 -2.47 10.80
CA TRP A 171 3.43 -3.62 11.33
C TRP A 171 3.24 -4.73 10.28
N ALA A 172 2.81 -4.37 9.06
CA ALA A 172 2.60 -5.33 7.99
C ALA A 172 3.88 -6.09 7.58
N GLU A 173 5.05 -5.46 7.63
CA GLU A 173 6.34 -6.14 7.38
C GLU A 173 6.65 -7.14 8.51
N VAL A 174 6.46 -6.74 9.78
CA VAL A 174 6.67 -7.64 10.93
C VAL A 174 5.69 -8.82 10.88
N GLU A 175 4.39 -8.56 10.72
CA GLU A 175 3.37 -9.61 10.64
C GLU A 175 3.66 -10.57 9.47
N HIS A 176 4.02 -10.03 8.30
CA HIS A 176 4.33 -10.83 7.12
C HIS A 176 5.54 -11.74 7.35
N ASP A 177 6.63 -11.22 7.91
CA ASP A 177 7.85 -11.99 8.08
C ASP A 177 7.72 -13.04 9.19
N MET A 178 6.93 -12.78 10.23
CA MET A 178 6.75 -13.71 11.35
C MET A 178 5.67 -14.77 11.09
N ILE A 179 4.54 -14.38 10.48
CA ILE A 179 3.39 -15.30 10.27
C ILE A 179 3.54 -16.13 9.00
N TYR A 180 3.97 -15.49 7.88
CA TYR A 180 4.05 -16.19 6.59
C TYR A 180 5.39 -16.88 6.33
N LYS A 181 6.42 -16.62 7.17
CA LYS A 181 7.76 -17.22 7.06
C LYS A 181 8.31 -17.64 8.41
N PRO A 182 7.60 -18.44 9.21
CA PRO A 182 8.19 -18.98 10.43
C PRO A 182 9.44 -19.78 10.04
N LEU A 183 10.55 -19.50 10.70
CA LEU A 183 11.83 -20.19 10.48
C LEU A 183 11.71 -21.71 10.73
N SER A 184 10.74 -22.14 11.55
CA SER A 184 10.37 -23.54 11.78
C SER A 184 9.02 -23.63 12.50
N GLY A 185 8.13 -24.48 12.01
CA GLY A 185 6.87 -24.83 12.69
C GLY A 185 5.78 -23.75 12.66
N GLU A 186 4.78 -23.92 13.51
CA GLU A 186 3.71 -22.97 13.74
C GLU A 186 4.08 -22.03 14.91
N LEU A 187 3.59 -20.79 14.87
CA LEU A 187 3.79 -19.84 15.94
C LEU A 187 3.10 -20.31 17.23
N SER A 188 3.77 -20.12 18.36
CA SER A 188 3.23 -20.36 19.70
C SER A 188 2.17 -19.31 20.05
N GLU A 189 1.32 -19.63 21.03
CA GLU A 189 0.34 -18.67 21.58
C GLU A 189 1.00 -17.41 22.13
N GLU A 190 2.20 -17.53 22.72
CA GLU A 190 2.97 -16.40 23.22
C GLU A 190 3.45 -15.49 22.10
N GLU A 191 3.92 -16.04 20.98
CA GLU A 191 4.33 -15.27 19.79
C GLU A 191 3.11 -14.53 19.18
N TYR A 192 1.95 -15.18 19.07
CA TYR A 192 0.71 -14.52 18.65
C TYR A 192 0.31 -13.40 19.62
N ALA A 193 0.45 -13.57 20.93
CA ALA A 193 0.13 -12.55 21.90
C ALA A 193 1.06 -11.33 21.80
N ILE A 194 2.36 -11.55 21.54
CA ILE A 194 3.33 -10.46 21.32
C ILE A 194 3.04 -9.72 20.03
N LEU A 195 2.73 -10.44 18.93
CA LEU A 195 2.34 -9.83 17.66
C LEU A 195 1.08 -8.97 17.82
N ASP A 196 0.09 -9.44 18.58
CA ASP A 196 -1.12 -8.68 18.85
C ASP A 196 -0.85 -7.41 19.70
N GLN A 197 0.09 -7.47 20.64
CA GLN A 197 0.55 -6.28 21.39
C GLN A 197 1.22 -5.25 20.46
N ILE A 198 2.10 -5.69 19.56
CA ILE A 198 2.75 -4.80 18.58
C ILE A 198 1.69 -4.16 17.66
N ASN A 199 0.68 -4.92 17.26
CA ASN A 199 -0.46 -4.39 16.49
C ASN A 199 -1.21 -3.30 17.28
N GLY A 200 -1.47 -3.52 18.55
CA GLY A 200 -2.08 -2.53 19.45
C GLY A 200 -1.27 -1.25 19.58
N LEU A 201 0.07 -1.36 19.68
CA LEU A 201 0.98 -0.21 19.67
C LEU A 201 0.94 0.54 18.33
N SER A 202 0.87 -0.19 17.21
CA SER A 202 0.77 0.41 15.87
C SER A 202 -0.53 1.20 15.70
N ILE A 203 -1.65 0.68 16.20
CA ILE A 203 -2.95 1.38 16.20
C ILE A 203 -2.89 2.65 17.08
N THR A 204 -2.28 2.55 18.26
CA THR A 204 -2.07 3.71 19.14
C THR A 204 -1.18 4.75 18.46
N GLY A 205 -0.13 4.29 17.75
CA GLY A 205 0.74 5.14 16.95
C GLY A 205 0.02 5.87 15.81
N GLU A 206 -1.08 5.35 15.29
CA GLU A 206 -1.92 6.06 14.31
C GLU A 206 -2.76 7.16 14.95
N ILE A 207 -3.33 6.90 16.13
CA ILE A 207 -4.21 7.84 16.82
C ILE A 207 -3.45 9.09 17.26
N ALA A 208 -2.25 8.95 17.81
CA ALA A 208 -1.48 10.06 18.35
C ALA A 208 -1.08 11.12 17.30
N PRO A 209 -0.53 10.78 16.12
CA PRO A 209 -0.27 11.74 15.04
C PRO A 209 -1.54 12.43 14.52
N GLU A 210 -2.65 11.71 14.42
CA GLU A 210 -3.94 12.29 14.02
C GLU A 210 -4.44 13.32 15.02
N GLN A 211 -4.36 13.02 16.33
CA GLN A 211 -4.70 13.96 17.40
C GLN A 211 -3.78 15.17 17.38
N LEU A 212 -2.46 14.98 17.17
CA LEU A 212 -1.51 16.07 17.05
C LEU A 212 -1.84 16.98 15.87
N GLN A 213 -2.15 16.41 14.70
CA GLN A 213 -2.55 17.17 13.52
C GLN A 213 -3.81 18.03 13.79
N LYS A 214 -4.82 17.44 14.47
CA LYS A 214 -6.03 18.17 14.89
C LYS A 214 -5.70 19.30 15.86
N ALA A 215 -4.84 19.04 16.86
CA ALA A 215 -4.42 20.05 17.83
C ALA A 215 -3.66 21.21 17.17
N VAL A 216 -2.76 20.92 16.23
CA VAL A 216 -2.05 21.96 15.44
C VAL A 216 -3.05 22.77 14.62
N LYS A 217 -4.00 22.13 13.95
CA LYS A 217 -5.06 22.84 13.19
C LYS A 217 -5.84 23.81 14.08
N LEU A 218 -6.27 23.37 15.25
CA LEU A 218 -7.00 24.21 16.21
C LEU A 218 -6.16 25.40 16.76
N ARG A 219 -4.86 25.16 17.00
CA ARG A 219 -3.96 26.22 17.43
C ARG A 219 -3.80 27.29 16.36
N VAL A 220 -3.58 26.88 15.12
CA VAL A 220 -3.46 27.78 13.95
C VAL A 220 -4.73 28.61 13.74
N GLU A 221 -5.91 28.05 14.03
CA GLU A 221 -7.19 28.78 13.96
C GLU A 221 -7.31 29.92 14.98
N LYS A 222 -6.73 29.73 16.16
CA LYS A 222 -6.92 30.66 17.28
C LYS A 222 -5.93 31.83 17.32
N GLU A 223 -4.69 31.63 16.84
CA GLU A 223 -3.58 32.52 17.19
C GLU A 223 -3.05 33.43 16.05
N GLY A 224 -3.57 33.34 14.80
CA GLY A 224 -3.04 34.12 13.66
C GLY A 224 -1.55 33.87 13.44
N TYR A 225 -1.19 33.02 12.50
CA TYR A 225 0.02 32.19 12.52
C TYR A 225 1.21 32.77 11.73
N ARG A 226 2.44 32.63 12.27
CA ARG A 226 3.68 32.63 11.49
C ARG A 226 4.00 31.19 11.07
N PHE A 227 3.97 30.91 9.77
CA PHE A 227 4.30 29.58 9.24
C PHE A 227 5.78 29.29 9.40
N SER A 228 6.15 28.18 10.00
CA SER A 228 7.52 27.75 10.20
C SER A 228 8.03 26.79 9.11
N ASN A 229 7.13 26.23 8.32
CA ASN A 229 7.47 25.32 7.23
C ASN A 229 6.35 25.24 6.17
N GLN A 230 6.71 24.65 5.01
CA GLN A 230 5.79 24.52 3.87
C GLN A 230 4.53 23.68 4.16
N TYR A 231 4.59 22.74 5.08
CA TYR A 231 3.45 21.87 5.44
C TYR A 231 2.40 22.63 6.25
N GLU A 232 2.83 23.57 7.08
CA GLU A 232 1.93 24.47 7.80
C GLU A 232 1.23 25.43 6.84
N ILE A 233 1.94 25.95 5.83
CA ILE A 233 1.37 26.77 4.76
C ILE A 233 0.33 25.97 3.97
N ALA A 234 0.66 24.76 3.54
CA ALA A 234 -0.26 23.89 2.80
C ALA A 234 -1.53 23.59 3.60
N ALA A 235 -1.40 23.23 4.88
CA ALA A 235 -2.52 22.99 5.78
C ALA A 235 -3.40 24.25 6.02
N TYR A 236 -2.82 25.43 5.91
CA TYR A 236 -3.56 26.71 6.02
C TYR A 236 -4.29 27.07 4.73
N LEU A 237 -3.67 26.86 3.57
CA LEU A 237 -4.23 27.18 2.25
C LEU A 237 -5.38 26.25 1.87
N ASP A 238 -5.26 24.96 2.19
CA ASP A 238 -6.30 23.95 1.97
C ASP A 238 -7.64 24.33 2.64
N ARG A 239 -7.57 24.99 3.77
CA ARG A 239 -8.73 25.53 4.48
C ARG A 239 -9.42 26.70 3.80
N LYS A 240 -8.68 27.58 3.13
CA LYS A 240 -9.25 28.75 2.45
C LYS A 240 -9.89 28.42 1.11
N SER A 241 -9.60 27.22 0.55
CA SER A 241 -10.20 26.76 -0.70
C SER A 241 -11.56 26.06 -0.50
N VAL A 242 -12.02 25.87 0.74
CA VAL A 242 -13.29 25.20 1.09
C VAL A 242 -14.40 26.20 1.49
N VAL A 243 -14.19 27.51 1.32
CA VAL A 243 -15.21 28.55 1.53
C VAL A 243 -15.70 29.11 0.22
#